data_d843d4911b60f352b825503e6320a0a7
#
_entry.id   d843d4911b60f352b825503e6320a0a7
#
_cell.length_a   1.000
_cell.length_b   1.000
_cell.length_c   1.000
_cell.angle_alpha   90.00
_cell.angle_beta   90.00
_cell.angle_gamma   90.00
#
_symmetry.space_group_name_H-M   'P 1'
#
loop_
_entity.id
_entity.type
_entity.pdbx_description
1 polymer ?
#
loop_
_entity_poly.entity_id
_entity_poly.type
_entity_poly.pdbx_seq_one_letter_code
_entity_poly.pdbx_strand_id
1 'polypeptide(L)'
;MNYDEVFPKIILKPPKDKDNQKYLVTQTLVHHSTYQGYNRLTDPLNIGGKMISLVPDKKLVTLEDAIEDATDNVVKNINGRDVYLLLSGGIDSTLVFYALVKRGIPLTVVSDQYAVMEYMRLYKRILHHEFKDVSFYPSLKNSFAELAKDKNILLVTGEIGDQTMGTMVNMELTHKKRNTTMADAVKTDLLHKICVGEFKGNFTQACIATYGDVITWLEKTPENCTVAEFLWAVNFIYKYLLVIYRLYMCGMVQYGEGKNVVHFFDTEKFQQYAMSHYEENCAYVKDYEYKQAFKDWIYTQNGDEEFRKYKLKVPSLRLSNYWRERVQLDV
;
A
#
# COMPACT_ATOMS: atom_id res chain seq x y z
N MET A 1 -26.14 2.62 -3.52
CA MET A 1 -25.78 1.32 -2.97
C MET A 1 -25.60 1.52 -1.46
N ASN A 2 -26.30 0.72 -0.64
CA ASN A 2 -26.27 0.87 0.82
C ASN A 2 -25.03 0.17 1.37
N TYR A 3 -24.33 0.80 2.30
CA TYR A 3 -23.17 0.25 3.02
C TYR A 3 -23.46 -1.14 3.61
N ASP A 4 -24.59 -1.29 4.29
CA ASP A 4 -25.01 -2.54 4.93
C ASP A 4 -25.34 -3.68 3.94
N GLU A 5 -25.59 -3.36 2.66
CA GLU A 5 -25.80 -4.33 1.60
C GLU A 5 -24.49 -4.85 1.02
N VAL A 6 -23.45 -4.02 1.01
CA VAL A 6 -22.16 -4.34 0.37
C VAL A 6 -21.16 -4.89 1.37
N PHE A 7 -21.01 -4.27 2.53
CA PHE A 7 -20.02 -4.69 3.52
C PHE A 7 -20.24 -6.06 4.13
N PRO A 8 -21.47 -6.52 4.44
CA PRO A 8 -21.68 -7.89 4.88
C PRO A 8 -21.27 -8.93 3.84
N LYS A 9 -21.30 -8.56 2.54
CA LYS A 9 -20.83 -9.42 1.45
C LYS A 9 -19.32 -9.40 1.28
N ILE A 10 -18.67 -8.29 1.70
CA ILE A 10 -17.22 -8.10 1.62
C ILE A 10 -16.52 -8.72 2.85
N ILE A 11 -17.11 -8.60 4.04
CA ILE A 11 -16.62 -9.25 5.25
C ILE A 11 -16.99 -10.75 5.18
N LEU A 12 -16.26 -11.48 4.39
CA LEU A 12 -16.35 -12.92 4.45
C LEU A 12 -15.63 -13.38 5.71
N LYS A 13 -16.40 -13.90 6.67
CA LYS A 13 -15.79 -14.74 7.72
C LYS A 13 -15.00 -15.83 7.00
N PRO A 14 -13.78 -16.13 7.46
CA PRO A 14 -13.03 -17.24 6.90
C PRO A 14 -13.96 -18.46 6.87
N PRO A 15 -14.02 -19.21 5.75
CA PRO A 15 -14.83 -20.40 5.70
C PRO A 15 -14.44 -21.30 6.87
N LYS A 16 -15.39 -21.90 7.54
CA LYS A 16 -15.13 -22.85 8.63
C LYS A 16 -14.29 -24.02 8.15
N ASP A 17 -14.35 -24.29 6.87
CA ASP A 17 -13.56 -25.32 6.19
C ASP A 17 -12.23 -24.70 5.70
N LYS A 18 -11.16 -25.01 6.44
CA LYS A 18 -9.80 -24.60 6.11
C LYS A 18 -9.24 -25.28 4.84
N ASP A 19 -9.91 -26.31 4.35
CA ASP A 19 -9.52 -27.02 3.12
C ASP A 19 -10.02 -26.34 1.84
N ASN A 20 -10.73 -25.22 1.93
CA ASN A 20 -11.16 -24.45 0.78
C ASN A 20 -9.95 -23.81 0.08
N GLN A 21 -9.58 -24.38 -1.08
CA GLN A 21 -8.42 -23.95 -1.85
C GLN A 21 -8.44 -22.47 -2.21
N LYS A 22 -9.60 -21.93 -2.59
CA LYS A 22 -9.75 -20.51 -2.93
C LYS A 22 -9.44 -19.60 -1.74
N TYR A 23 -9.85 -20.00 -0.54
CA TYR A 23 -9.56 -19.28 0.68
C TYR A 23 -8.05 -19.27 1.01
N LEU A 24 -7.40 -20.44 0.91
CA LEU A 24 -5.96 -20.57 1.16
C LEU A 24 -5.13 -19.75 0.17
N VAL A 25 -5.48 -19.79 -1.13
CA VAL A 25 -4.85 -18.97 -2.17
C VAL A 25 -4.99 -17.49 -1.84
N THR A 26 -6.19 -17.05 -1.51
CA THR A 26 -6.47 -15.65 -1.18
C THR A 26 -5.71 -15.20 0.06
N GLN A 27 -5.69 -16.00 1.13
CA GLN A 27 -4.93 -15.68 2.33
C GLN A 27 -3.43 -15.57 2.06
N THR A 28 -2.88 -16.47 1.27
CA THR A 28 -1.44 -16.52 1.02
C THR A 28 -0.98 -15.38 0.12
N LEU A 29 -1.67 -15.10 -0.99
CA LEU A 29 -1.25 -14.07 -1.94
C LEU A 29 -1.64 -12.66 -1.52
N VAL A 30 -2.78 -12.49 -0.88
CA VAL A 30 -3.33 -11.15 -0.60
C VAL A 30 -3.31 -10.80 0.89
N HIS A 31 -2.65 -11.61 1.71
CA HIS A 31 -2.54 -11.42 3.17
C HIS A 31 -3.89 -11.16 3.86
N HIS A 32 -4.58 -12.23 4.24
CA HIS A 32 -5.83 -12.16 5.02
C HIS A 32 -7.01 -11.52 4.30
N SER A 33 -6.98 -11.40 2.99
CA SER A 33 -8.18 -10.94 2.32
C SER A 33 -9.25 -11.99 2.41
N THR A 34 -10.31 -11.62 3.04
CA THR A 34 -11.56 -12.37 3.04
C THR A 34 -12.46 -11.92 1.89
N TYR A 35 -11.93 -11.10 0.99
CA TYR A 35 -12.68 -10.58 -0.15
C TYR A 35 -12.72 -11.60 -1.27
N GLN A 36 -13.88 -12.12 -1.54
CA GLN A 36 -14.11 -12.87 -2.75
C GLN A 36 -14.99 -12.03 -3.67
N GLY A 37 -14.45 -11.67 -4.84
CA GLY A 37 -15.21 -11.05 -5.88
C GLY A 37 -15.13 -9.52 -6.00
N TYR A 38 -14.43 -8.84 -5.09
CA TYR A 38 -14.23 -7.39 -5.19
C TYR A 38 -12.75 -7.06 -5.38
N ASN A 39 -12.45 -6.29 -6.40
CA ASN A 39 -11.13 -5.79 -6.72
C ASN A 39 -11.26 -4.44 -7.43
N ARG A 40 -10.16 -3.81 -7.83
CA ARG A 40 -10.21 -2.50 -8.51
C ARG A 40 -10.99 -2.52 -9.82
N LEU A 41 -11.07 -3.68 -10.51
CA LEU A 41 -11.81 -3.82 -11.76
C LEU A 41 -13.32 -3.88 -11.53
N THR A 42 -13.73 -4.31 -10.35
CA THR A 42 -15.14 -4.53 -9.98
C THR A 42 -15.54 -3.77 -8.71
N ASP A 43 -14.83 -2.67 -8.38
CA ASP A 43 -15.08 -1.90 -7.16
C ASP A 43 -16.53 -1.38 -7.09
N PRO A 44 -17.41 -1.98 -6.29
CA PRO A 44 -18.82 -1.64 -6.26
C PRO A 44 -19.10 -0.34 -5.51
N LEU A 45 -18.15 0.15 -4.74
CA LEU A 45 -18.26 1.36 -3.93
C LEU A 45 -17.55 2.55 -4.57
N ASN A 46 -16.75 2.30 -5.62
CA ASN A 46 -15.94 3.31 -6.29
C ASN A 46 -15.06 4.12 -5.30
N ILE A 47 -14.48 3.42 -4.33
CA ILE A 47 -13.65 4.03 -3.28
C ILE A 47 -12.21 4.18 -3.76
N GLY A 48 -11.73 3.24 -4.57
CA GLY A 48 -10.35 3.16 -5.03
C GLY A 48 -10.01 4.04 -6.23
N GLY A 49 -10.85 5.03 -6.55
CA GLY A 49 -10.66 5.86 -7.73
C GLY A 49 -10.84 5.09 -9.05
N LYS A 50 -10.76 5.82 -10.17
CA LYS A 50 -10.90 5.21 -11.49
C LYS A 50 -9.64 4.43 -11.86
N MET A 51 -9.80 3.14 -12.13
CA MET A 51 -8.73 2.30 -12.66
C MET A 51 -8.43 2.66 -14.12
N ILE A 52 -7.18 2.93 -14.45
CA ILE A 52 -6.78 3.06 -15.85
C ILE A 52 -6.67 1.68 -16.53
N SER A 53 -7.09 1.60 -17.78
CA SER A 53 -7.25 0.33 -18.50
C SER A 53 -6.04 -0.09 -19.32
N LEU A 54 -5.09 0.81 -19.54
CA LEU A 54 -3.95 0.55 -20.42
C LEU A 54 -2.63 0.71 -19.67
N VAL A 55 -1.66 -0.14 -19.96
CA VAL A 55 -0.27 0.05 -19.52
C VAL A 55 0.35 1.16 -20.37
N PRO A 56 0.63 2.34 -19.81
CA PRO A 56 1.16 3.46 -20.57
C PRO A 56 2.63 3.24 -20.99
N ASP A 57 3.11 4.03 -21.91
CA ASP A 57 4.54 4.08 -22.24
C ASP A 57 5.34 4.54 -21.01
N LYS A 58 6.40 3.81 -20.67
CA LYS A 58 7.30 4.10 -19.54
C LYS A 58 7.89 5.51 -19.56
N LYS A 59 8.00 6.12 -20.72
CA LYS A 59 8.55 7.46 -20.89
C LYS A 59 7.60 8.60 -20.52
N LEU A 60 6.32 8.31 -20.29
CA LEU A 60 5.30 9.35 -20.16
C LEU A 60 5.17 9.91 -18.73
N VAL A 61 5.51 9.15 -17.69
CA VAL A 61 5.32 9.58 -16.29
C VAL A 61 6.55 9.25 -15.47
N THR A 62 7.16 10.30 -14.89
CA THR A 62 8.22 10.17 -13.91
C THR A 62 7.67 10.08 -12.49
N LEU A 63 8.49 9.67 -11.53
CA LEU A 63 8.11 9.70 -10.11
C LEU A 63 7.80 11.14 -9.65
N GLU A 64 8.57 12.12 -10.12
CA GLU A 64 8.35 13.54 -9.80
C GLU A 64 6.98 14.01 -10.31
N ASP A 65 6.62 13.69 -11.56
CA ASP A 65 5.31 14.03 -12.13
C ASP A 65 4.16 13.42 -11.30
N ALA A 66 4.32 12.18 -10.84
CA ALA A 66 3.33 11.50 -10.03
C ALA A 66 3.18 12.12 -8.63
N ILE A 67 4.32 12.52 -8.01
CA ILE A 67 4.33 13.20 -6.71
C ILE A 67 3.70 14.59 -6.83
N GLU A 68 4.02 15.35 -7.86
CA GLU A 68 3.43 16.68 -8.09
C GLU A 68 1.92 16.60 -8.29
N ASP A 69 1.45 15.68 -9.13
CA ASP A 69 0.01 15.46 -9.36
C ASP A 69 -0.73 15.05 -8.07
N ALA A 70 -0.14 14.15 -7.28
CA ALA A 70 -0.71 13.75 -6.00
C ALA A 70 -0.74 14.91 -4.99
N THR A 71 0.29 15.74 -5.00
CA THR A 71 0.34 16.95 -4.15
C THR A 71 -0.71 17.96 -4.58
N ASP A 72 -0.88 18.18 -5.89
CA ASP A 72 -1.93 19.04 -6.44
C ASP A 72 -3.32 18.50 -6.13
N ASN A 73 -3.51 17.18 -6.12
CA ASN A 73 -4.76 16.55 -5.67
C ASN A 73 -5.04 16.86 -4.20
N VAL A 74 -4.03 16.80 -3.32
CA VAL A 74 -4.20 17.23 -1.91
C VAL A 74 -4.60 18.70 -1.85
N VAL A 75 -3.90 19.60 -2.57
CA VAL A 75 -4.20 21.05 -2.59
C VAL A 75 -5.64 21.31 -3.02
N LYS A 76 -6.11 20.67 -4.08
CA LYS A 76 -7.51 20.78 -4.56
C LYS A 76 -8.53 20.36 -3.49
N ASN A 77 -8.15 19.44 -2.63
CA ASN A 77 -9.02 18.93 -1.58
C ASN A 77 -8.93 19.70 -0.25
N ILE A 78 -8.01 20.66 -0.09
CA ILE A 78 -7.91 21.45 1.15
C ILE A 78 -9.20 22.20 1.43
N ASN A 79 -9.66 23.01 0.50
CA ASN A 79 -10.94 23.74 0.57
C ASN A 79 -11.24 24.35 1.95
N GLY A 80 -10.25 25.07 2.51
CA GLY A 80 -10.36 25.72 3.82
C GLY A 80 -10.22 24.80 5.04
N ARG A 81 -9.86 23.52 4.84
CA ARG A 81 -9.64 22.55 5.92
C ARG A 81 -8.20 22.53 6.38
N ASP A 82 -8.00 22.20 7.64
CA ASP A 82 -6.67 21.92 8.19
C ASP A 82 -6.15 20.57 7.68
N VAL A 83 -4.89 20.53 7.24
CA VAL A 83 -4.29 19.30 6.70
C VAL A 83 -3.64 18.49 7.82
N TYR A 84 -4.06 17.25 7.96
CA TYR A 84 -3.51 16.28 8.90
C TYR A 84 -2.89 15.11 8.13
N LEU A 85 -1.62 14.80 8.41
CA LEU A 85 -0.89 13.70 7.78
C LEU A 85 -0.69 12.55 8.76
N LEU A 86 -1.14 11.36 8.41
CA LEU A 86 -0.77 10.13 9.13
C LEU A 86 0.67 9.75 8.79
N LEU A 87 1.61 10.09 9.66
CA LEU A 87 3.03 9.81 9.48
C LEU A 87 3.44 8.59 10.32
N SER A 88 3.68 7.46 9.67
CA SER A 88 4.13 6.23 10.33
C SER A 88 5.65 6.11 10.48
N GLY A 89 6.43 7.05 9.94
CA GLY A 89 7.90 6.94 9.84
C GLY A 89 8.38 5.95 8.77
N GLY A 90 7.46 5.26 8.11
CA GLY A 90 7.74 4.39 6.95
C GLY A 90 8.04 5.20 5.68
N ILE A 91 8.61 4.53 4.66
CA ILE A 91 9.05 5.19 3.42
C ILE A 91 7.91 5.96 2.76
N ASP A 92 6.72 5.36 2.66
CA ASP A 92 5.58 5.95 1.95
C ASP A 92 5.10 7.24 2.63
N SER A 93 4.79 7.18 3.90
CA SER A 93 4.33 8.34 4.65
C SER A 93 5.40 9.44 4.78
N THR A 94 6.68 9.07 4.78
CA THR A 94 7.80 10.01 4.77
C THR A 94 7.91 10.74 3.42
N LEU A 95 7.67 10.04 2.30
CA LEU A 95 7.59 10.69 0.99
C LEU A 95 6.47 11.72 0.97
N VAL A 96 5.27 11.33 1.44
CA VAL A 96 4.13 12.26 1.51
C VAL A 96 4.45 13.48 2.37
N PHE A 97 5.08 13.28 3.53
CA PHE A 97 5.52 14.38 4.40
C PHE A 97 6.38 15.40 3.64
N TYR A 98 7.45 14.93 2.98
CA TYR A 98 8.34 15.85 2.25
C TYR A 98 7.68 16.47 1.02
N ALA A 99 6.76 15.79 0.35
CA ALA A 99 6.00 16.36 -0.76
C ALA A 99 5.14 17.54 -0.31
N LEU A 100 4.42 17.39 0.81
CA LEU A 100 3.58 18.45 1.36
C LEU A 100 4.42 19.63 1.90
N VAL A 101 5.52 19.34 2.60
CA VAL A 101 6.46 20.38 3.11
C VAL A 101 7.11 21.14 1.95
N LYS A 102 7.60 20.45 0.91
CA LYS A 102 8.17 21.06 -0.31
C LYS A 102 7.17 22.05 -0.96
N ARG A 103 5.88 21.70 -0.94
CA ARG A 103 4.81 22.54 -1.48
C ARG A 103 4.45 23.72 -0.56
N GLY A 104 4.97 23.76 0.65
CA GLY A 104 4.65 24.81 1.65
C GLY A 104 3.25 24.68 2.24
N ILE A 105 2.71 23.48 2.31
CA ILE A 105 1.39 23.23 2.89
C ILE A 105 1.51 23.19 4.41
N PRO A 106 0.82 24.07 5.17
CA PRO A 106 0.72 23.93 6.61
C PRO A 106 0.08 22.59 6.97
N LEU A 107 0.71 21.82 7.86
CA LEU A 107 0.20 20.50 8.20
C LEU A 107 0.44 20.12 9.67
N THR A 108 -0.48 19.30 10.18
CA THR A 108 -0.34 18.63 11.46
C THR A 108 0.01 17.17 11.25
N VAL A 109 1.18 16.76 11.75
CA VAL A 109 1.61 15.36 11.70
C VAL A 109 0.97 14.57 12.82
N VAL A 110 0.26 13.50 12.46
CA VAL A 110 -0.38 12.56 13.41
C VAL A 110 0.45 11.30 13.49
N SER A 111 0.94 10.96 14.68
CA SER A 111 1.81 9.79 14.87
C SER A 111 1.69 9.21 16.27
N ASP A 112 1.88 7.90 16.37
CA ASP A 112 2.02 7.20 17.63
C ASP A 112 3.50 7.00 18.00
N GLN A 113 3.73 6.46 19.19
CA GLN A 113 5.09 6.20 19.69
C GLN A 113 5.89 5.25 18.79
N TYR A 114 5.25 4.30 18.10
CA TYR A 114 5.93 3.33 17.23
C TYR A 114 6.39 4.01 15.93
N ALA A 115 5.57 4.89 15.40
CA ALA A 115 5.92 5.71 14.26
C ALA A 115 7.14 6.60 14.55
N VAL A 116 7.16 7.22 15.74
CA VAL A 116 8.30 8.02 16.20
C VAL A 116 9.59 7.19 16.26
N MET A 117 9.50 5.95 16.76
CA MET A 117 10.67 5.05 16.82
C MET A 117 11.13 4.57 15.45
N GLU A 118 10.25 4.47 14.48
CA GLU A 118 10.58 4.03 13.12
C GLU A 118 11.47 5.03 12.38
N TYR A 119 11.29 6.35 12.62
CA TYR A 119 12.16 7.38 12.05
C TYR A 119 12.42 8.54 13.03
N MET A 120 13.07 8.23 14.11
CA MET A 120 13.33 9.16 15.23
C MET A 120 13.99 10.48 14.80
N ARG A 121 14.89 10.48 13.81
CA ARG A 121 15.53 11.71 13.32
C ARG A 121 14.53 12.70 12.76
N LEU A 122 13.60 12.25 11.94
CA LEU A 122 12.56 13.11 11.38
C LEU A 122 11.69 13.70 12.49
N TYR A 123 11.26 12.86 13.43
CA TYR A 123 10.42 13.34 14.53
C TYR A 123 11.12 14.33 15.45
N LYS A 124 12.43 14.15 15.73
CA LYS A 124 13.22 15.15 16.45
C LYS A 124 13.18 16.50 15.73
N ARG A 125 13.39 16.52 14.42
CA ARG A 125 13.33 17.74 13.61
C ARG A 125 11.96 18.41 13.66
N ILE A 126 10.88 17.63 13.59
CA ILE A 126 9.49 18.13 13.73
C ILE A 126 9.29 18.76 15.11
N LEU A 127 9.66 18.06 16.18
CA LEU A 127 9.50 18.52 17.55
C LEU A 127 10.38 19.74 17.89
N HIS A 128 11.53 19.89 17.20
CA HIS A 128 12.41 21.07 17.32
C HIS A 128 11.98 22.22 16.40
N HIS A 129 10.80 22.13 15.76
CA HIS A 129 10.27 23.15 14.87
C HIS A 129 11.19 23.53 13.70
N GLU A 130 11.97 22.55 13.17
CA GLU A 130 12.84 22.80 12.03
C GLU A 130 12.05 22.99 10.72
N PHE A 131 10.80 22.56 10.69
CA PHE A 131 9.90 22.75 9.56
C PHE A 131 8.89 23.85 9.87
N LYS A 132 8.87 24.87 9.02
CA LYS A 132 7.88 25.92 9.11
C LYS A 132 6.47 25.36 8.90
N ASP A 133 5.52 25.85 9.68
CA ASP A 133 4.10 25.51 9.56
C ASP A 133 3.79 23.99 9.71
N VAL A 134 4.66 23.25 10.40
CA VAL A 134 4.44 21.85 10.78
C VAL A 134 4.21 21.73 12.28
N SER A 135 3.08 21.17 12.67
CA SER A 135 2.75 20.85 14.06
C SER A 135 2.67 19.33 14.28
N PHE A 136 2.68 18.92 15.53
CA PHE A 136 2.65 17.51 15.93
C PHE A 136 1.41 17.21 16.78
N TYR A 137 0.68 16.16 16.44
CA TYR A 137 -0.47 15.65 17.16
C TYR A 137 -0.21 14.18 17.59
N PRO A 138 -0.13 13.87 18.87
CA PRO A 138 0.07 12.51 19.34
C PRO A 138 -1.17 11.66 19.06
N SER A 139 -1.00 10.58 18.32
CA SER A 139 -2.10 9.66 18.01
C SER A 139 -2.39 8.75 19.20
N LEU A 140 -3.63 8.76 19.66
CA LEU A 140 -4.18 7.83 20.64
C LEU A 140 -5.00 6.74 19.92
N LYS A 141 -5.44 5.72 20.67
CA LYS A 141 -6.10 4.51 20.10
C LYS A 141 -7.25 4.77 19.12
N ASN A 142 -7.97 5.86 19.23
CA ASN A 142 -9.12 6.18 18.37
C ASN A 142 -8.94 7.45 17.53
N SER A 143 -7.75 8.08 17.57
CA SER A 143 -7.53 9.38 16.92
C SER A 143 -7.84 9.37 15.43
N PHE A 144 -7.51 8.27 14.71
CA PHE A 144 -7.80 8.19 13.29
C PHE A 144 -9.30 8.25 12.99
N ALA A 145 -10.11 7.49 13.73
CA ALA A 145 -11.56 7.48 13.54
C ALA A 145 -12.21 8.83 13.90
N GLU A 146 -11.69 9.50 14.89
CA GLU A 146 -12.15 10.83 15.30
C GLU A 146 -11.79 11.90 14.26
N LEU A 147 -10.52 11.93 13.80
CA LEU A 147 -10.06 12.84 12.78
C LEU A 147 -10.76 12.63 11.43
N ALA A 148 -11.03 11.38 11.05
CA ALA A 148 -11.72 11.05 9.82
C ALA A 148 -13.20 11.51 9.81
N LYS A 149 -13.79 11.78 10.98
CA LYS A 149 -15.16 12.31 11.10
C LYS A 149 -15.21 13.84 11.11
N ASP A 150 -14.12 14.51 11.41
CA ASP A 150 -14.07 15.97 11.48
C ASP A 150 -14.04 16.56 10.06
N LYS A 151 -15.12 17.27 9.72
CA LYS A 151 -15.28 17.88 8.40
C LYS A 151 -14.35 19.08 8.15
N ASN A 152 -13.75 19.64 9.22
CA ASN A 152 -12.80 20.74 9.12
C ASN A 152 -11.38 20.27 8.87
N ILE A 153 -11.15 18.96 8.85
CA ILE A 153 -9.86 18.33 8.63
C ILE A 153 -9.83 17.63 7.27
N LEU A 154 -8.72 17.80 6.56
CA LEU A 154 -8.34 16.94 5.44
C LEU A 154 -7.28 15.95 5.93
N LEU A 155 -7.64 14.68 6.03
CA LEU A 155 -6.74 13.63 6.47
C LEU A 155 -6.01 13.03 5.27
N VAL A 156 -4.68 13.18 5.23
CA VAL A 156 -3.83 12.63 4.18
C VAL A 156 -3.14 11.38 4.69
N THR A 157 -3.10 10.34 3.85
CA THR A 157 -2.46 9.07 4.19
C THR A 157 -1.44 8.64 3.14
N GLY A 158 -0.39 7.94 3.59
CA GLY A 158 0.56 7.23 2.71
C GLY A 158 0.15 5.78 2.42
N GLU A 159 -1.10 5.42 2.66
CA GLU A 159 -1.61 4.08 2.31
C GLU A 159 -1.50 3.83 0.81
N ILE A 160 -1.44 2.55 0.42
CA ILE A 160 -1.29 2.07 -0.96
C ILE A 160 0.05 2.36 -1.66
N GLY A 161 1.00 3.00 -1.03
CA GLY A 161 2.37 3.13 -1.57
C GLY A 161 3.02 1.76 -1.84
N ASP A 162 2.76 0.77 -0.99
CA ASP A 162 3.19 -0.63 -1.20
C ASP A 162 2.58 -1.24 -2.48
N GLN A 163 1.32 -0.93 -2.76
CA GLN A 163 0.62 -1.45 -3.93
C GLN A 163 1.13 -0.79 -5.21
N THR A 164 1.46 0.48 -5.14
CA THR A 164 2.08 1.23 -6.23
C THR A 164 3.46 0.69 -6.57
N MET A 165 4.28 0.39 -5.53
CA MET A 165 5.66 -0.08 -5.71
C MET A 165 5.81 -1.60 -5.80
N GLY A 166 4.69 -2.35 -5.67
CA GLY A 166 4.69 -3.80 -5.85
C GLY A 166 5.37 -4.60 -4.74
N THR A 167 4.77 -4.64 -3.55
CA THR A 167 5.27 -5.52 -2.48
C THR A 167 5.00 -6.98 -2.80
N MET A 168 6.04 -7.80 -2.86
CA MET A 168 5.96 -9.22 -3.19
C MET A 168 6.26 -10.14 -2.02
N VAL A 169 5.68 -11.34 -2.07
CA VAL A 169 6.00 -12.42 -1.14
C VAL A 169 7.36 -13.03 -1.51
N ASN A 170 8.20 -13.31 -0.53
CA ASN A 170 9.56 -13.86 -0.72
C ASN A 170 10.32 -13.19 -1.88
N MET A 171 10.62 -11.92 -1.70
CA MET A 171 11.17 -11.05 -2.76
C MET A 171 12.41 -11.63 -3.43
N GLU A 172 13.30 -12.29 -2.70
CA GLU A 172 14.52 -12.87 -3.27
C GLU A 172 14.24 -13.99 -4.28
N LEU A 173 13.36 -14.94 -3.93
CA LEU A 173 13.01 -16.04 -4.83
C LEU A 173 12.18 -15.52 -6.01
N THR A 174 11.28 -14.57 -5.77
CA THR A 174 10.50 -13.91 -6.82
C THR A 174 11.42 -13.18 -7.79
N HIS A 175 12.44 -12.47 -7.29
CA HIS A 175 13.43 -11.80 -8.15
C HIS A 175 14.20 -12.79 -9.01
N LYS A 176 14.74 -13.88 -8.42
CA LYS A 176 15.47 -14.91 -9.16
C LYS A 176 14.64 -15.60 -10.24
N LYS A 177 13.32 -15.66 -10.07
CA LYS A 177 12.37 -16.35 -10.94
C LYS A 177 11.39 -15.40 -11.67
N ARG A 178 11.64 -14.10 -11.61
CA ARG A 178 10.73 -13.06 -12.12
C ARG A 178 10.30 -13.24 -13.57
N ASN A 179 11.20 -13.71 -14.42
CA ASN A 179 10.96 -13.91 -15.84
C ASN A 179 10.38 -15.30 -16.19
N THR A 180 10.15 -16.18 -15.20
CA THR A 180 9.48 -17.46 -15.44
C THR A 180 8.03 -17.18 -15.84
N THR A 181 7.53 -17.79 -16.91
CA THR A 181 6.14 -17.67 -17.33
C THR A 181 5.22 -18.35 -16.31
N MET A 182 3.97 -17.91 -16.24
CA MET A 182 2.98 -18.55 -15.36
C MET A 182 2.72 -20.01 -15.79
N ALA A 183 2.75 -20.30 -17.09
CA ALA A 183 2.64 -21.67 -17.59
C ALA A 183 3.80 -22.57 -17.14
N ASP A 184 5.03 -22.08 -17.13
CA ASP A 184 6.18 -22.84 -16.62
C ASP A 184 6.21 -22.89 -15.10
N ALA A 185 5.73 -21.86 -14.43
CA ALA A 185 5.60 -21.84 -12.98
C ALA A 185 4.62 -22.92 -12.47
N VAL A 186 3.57 -23.24 -13.25
CA VAL A 186 2.62 -24.34 -12.95
C VAL A 186 3.35 -25.70 -12.92
N LYS A 187 4.24 -25.96 -13.88
CA LYS A 187 4.97 -27.25 -13.97
C LYS A 187 5.85 -27.53 -12.76
N THR A 188 6.33 -26.47 -12.10
CA THR A 188 7.25 -26.56 -10.96
C THR A 188 6.60 -26.18 -9.63
N ASP A 189 5.30 -25.84 -9.66
CA ASP A 189 4.56 -25.24 -8.54
C ASP A 189 5.34 -24.10 -7.86
N LEU A 190 5.85 -23.16 -8.68
CA LEU A 190 6.78 -22.14 -8.24
C LEU A 190 6.16 -21.19 -7.20
N LEU A 191 4.89 -20.81 -7.35
CA LEU A 191 4.26 -19.92 -6.38
C LEU A 191 4.11 -20.58 -5.01
N HIS A 192 3.96 -21.89 -4.92
CA HIS A 192 3.99 -22.59 -3.62
C HIS A 192 5.34 -22.43 -2.92
N LYS A 193 6.44 -22.49 -3.66
CA LYS A 193 7.79 -22.27 -3.12
C LYS A 193 8.03 -20.80 -2.72
N ILE A 194 7.42 -19.85 -3.42
CA ILE A 194 7.49 -18.42 -3.10
C ILE A 194 6.63 -18.12 -1.87
N CYS A 195 5.43 -18.67 -1.82
CA CYS A 195 4.46 -18.46 -0.75
C CYS A 195 4.58 -19.60 0.27
N VAL A 196 5.06 -19.31 1.46
CA VAL A 196 5.10 -20.31 2.53
C VAL A 196 3.67 -20.58 3.02
N GLY A 197 3.18 -21.81 2.86
CA GLY A 197 1.85 -22.19 3.32
C GLY A 197 1.53 -23.66 3.06
N GLU A 198 0.61 -24.25 3.84
CA GLU A 198 0.07 -25.60 3.64
C GLU A 198 -0.99 -25.54 2.54
N PHE A 199 -0.71 -26.07 1.37
CA PHE A 199 -1.63 -26.20 0.27
C PHE A 199 -1.55 -27.62 -0.32
N LYS A 200 -2.72 -28.23 -0.55
CA LYS A 200 -2.81 -29.55 -1.20
C LYS A 200 -3.08 -29.35 -2.69
N GLY A 201 -2.18 -29.79 -3.53
CA GLY A 201 -2.28 -29.67 -4.98
C GLY A 201 -1.31 -28.66 -5.59
N ASN A 202 -1.54 -28.24 -6.82
CA ASN A 202 -0.70 -27.24 -7.49
C ASN A 202 -1.22 -25.83 -7.14
N PHE A 203 -0.50 -25.15 -6.26
CA PHE A 203 -0.85 -23.82 -5.80
C PHE A 203 -0.79 -22.78 -6.92
N THR A 204 0.19 -22.87 -7.82
CA THR A 204 0.32 -21.97 -8.96
C THR A 204 -0.88 -22.06 -9.88
N GLN A 205 -1.36 -23.28 -10.17
CA GLN A 205 -2.56 -23.48 -10.97
C GLN A 205 -3.81 -22.92 -10.28
N ALA A 206 -3.92 -23.11 -8.96
CA ALA A 206 -5.00 -22.53 -8.19
C ALA A 206 -4.97 -20.98 -8.16
N CYS A 207 -3.77 -20.39 -8.13
CA CYS A 207 -3.61 -18.93 -8.28
C CYS A 207 -4.12 -18.44 -9.63
N ILE A 208 -3.77 -19.10 -10.72
CA ILE A 208 -4.26 -18.75 -12.07
C ILE A 208 -5.78 -18.88 -12.13
N ALA A 209 -6.36 -19.93 -11.59
CA ALA A 209 -7.81 -20.13 -11.57
C ALA A 209 -8.55 -19.08 -10.73
N THR A 210 -7.90 -18.59 -9.65
CA THR A 210 -8.52 -17.61 -8.74
C THR A 210 -8.39 -16.18 -9.27
N TYR A 211 -7.27 -15.85 -9.90
CA TYR A 211 -6.88 -14.48 -10.32
C TYR A 211 -6.62 -14.39 -11.84
N GLY A 212 -7.25 -15.23 -12.64
CA GLY A 212 -7.07 -15.24 -14.10
C GLY A 212 -7.52 -13.94 -14.79
N ASP A 213 -8.43 -13.20 -14.17
CA ASP A 213 -8.85 -11.86 -14.60
C ASP A 213 -7.68 -10.86 -14.62
N VAL A 214 -6.67 -11.03 -13.75
CA VAL A 214 -5.43 -10.24 -13.76
C VAL A 214 -4.63 -10.46 -15.05
N ILE A 215 -4.50 -11.71 -15.48
CA ILE A 215 -3.78 -12.06 -16.70
C ILE A 215 -4.51 -11.47 -17.92
N THR A 216 -5.85 -11.57 -17.92
CA THR A 216 -6.69 -10.98 -18.97
C THR A 216 -6.58 -9.46 -18.99
N TRP A 217 -6.57 -8.81 -17.81
CA TRP A 217 -6.39 -7.36 -17.71
C TRP A 217 -5.02 -6.89 -18.23
N LEU A 218 -3.97 -7.70 -18.04
CA LEU A 218 -2.64 -7.46 -18.62
C LEU A 218 -2.59 -7.69 -20.15
N GLU A 219 -3.69 -8.11 -20.78
CA GLU A 219 -3.76 -8.52 -22.18
C GLU A 219 -2.78 -9.65 -22.51
N LYS A 220 -2.63 -10.61 -21.57
CA LYS A 220 -1.68 -11.73 -21.67
C LYS A 220 -2.38 -13.08 -21.56
N THR A 221 -1.58 -14.12 -21.79
CA THR A 221 -1.91 -15.52 -21.49
C THR A 221 -0.91 -16.06 -20.47
N PRO A 222 -1.15 -17.22 -19.82
CA PRO A 222 -0.18 -17.82 -18.90
C PRO A 222 1.20 -18.08 -19.52
N GLU A 223 1.27 -18.28 -20.86
CA GLU A 223 2.49 -18.55 -21.60
C GLU A 223 3.38 -17.31 -21.77
N ASN A 224 2.79 -16.11 -21.75
CA ASN A 224 3.52 -14.85 -21.94
C ASN A 224 3.40 -13.88 -20.76
N CYS A 225 2.69 -14.28 -19.69
CA CYS A 225 2.66 -13.55 -18.42
C CYS A 225 3.73 -14.09 -17.49
N THR A 226 4.62 -13.23 -17.00
CA THR A 226 5.66 -13.63 -16.06
C THR A 226 5.16 -13.67 -14.62
N VAL A 227 5.88 -14.39 -13.75
CA VAL A 227 5.59 -14.43 -12.30
C VAL A 227 5.63 -13.03 -11.69
N ALA A 228 6.58 -12.19 -12.10
CA ALA A 228 6.67 -10.83 -11.58
C ALA A 228 5.45 -9.97 -11.97
N GLU A 229 5.05 -10.02 -13.24
CA GLU A 229 3.86 -9.31 -13.73
C GLU A 229 2.60 -9.76 -13.01
N PHE A 230 2.40 -11.08 -12.90
CA PHE A 230 1.25 -11.65 -12.22
C PHE A 230 1.17 -11.21 -10.75
N LEU A 231 2.25 -11.35 -9.99
CA LEU A 231 2.28 -10.99 -8.57
C LEU A 231 2.11 -9.48 -8.36
N TRP A 232 2.74 -8.66 -9.21
CA TRP A 232 2.53 -7.22 -9.18
C TRP A 232 1.07 -6.88 -9.45
N ALA A 233 0.47 -7.42 -10.49
CA ALA A 233 -0.90 -7.12 -10.86
C ALA A 233 -1.92 -7.61 -9.81
N VAL A 234 -1.72 -8.79 -9.20
CA VAL A 234 -2.52 -9.25 -8.05
C VAL A 234 -2.44 -8.26 -6.90
N ASN A 235 -1.24 -7.79 -6.56
CA ASN A 235 -1.05 -6.81 -5.50
C ASN A 235 -1.70 -5.46 -5.85
N PHE A 236 -1.57 -5.01 -7.10
CA PHE A 236 -2.10 -3.75 -7.58
C PHE A 236 -3.63 -3.75 -7.70
N ILE A 237 -4.24 -4.85 -8.11
CA ILE A 237 -5.68 -4.96 -8.35
C ILE A 237 -6.44 -5.38 -7.08
N TYR A 238 -5.98 -6.42 -6.40
CA TYR A 238 -6.72 -7.01 -5.28
C TYR A 238 -6.32 -6.41 -3.94
N LYS A 239 -5.02 -6.35 -3.62
CA LYS A 239 -4.55 -5.87 -2.33
C LYS A 239 -4.76 -4.37 -2.15
N TYR A 240 -4.78 -3.61 -3.22
CA TYR A 240 -5.08 -2.18 -3.21
C TYR A 240 -6.44 -1.89 -2.54
N LEU A 241 -7.51 -2.49 -3.03
CA LEU A 241 -8.85 -2.32 -2.43
C LEU A 241 -8.92 -2.87 -1.01
N LEU A 242 -8.23 -3.97 -0.73
CA LEU A 242 -8.16 -4.51 0.62
C LEU A 242 -7.60 -3.49 1.61
N VAL A 243 -6.55 -2.76 1.24
CA VAL A 243 -5.95 -1.73 2.11
C VAL A 243 -6.94 -0.61 2.38
N ILE A 244 -7.64 -0.13 1.36
CA ILE A 244 -8.64 0.94 1.51
C ILE A 244 -9.85 0.44 2.31
N TYR A 245 -10.43 -0.70 1.94
CA TYR A 245 -11.60 -1.25 2.63
C TYR A 245 -11.33 -1.57 4.10
N ARG A 246 -10.10 -1.92 4.47
CA ARG A 246 -9.71 -2.13 5.85
C ARG A 246 -10.01 -0.92 6.72
N LEU A 247 -9.81 0.29 6.23
CA LEU A 247 -10.10 1.52 6.97
C LEU A 247 -11.60 1.66 7.26
N TYR A 248 -12.45 1.32 6.28
CA TYR A 248 -13.90 1.32 6.45
C TYR A 248 -14.38 0.18 7.36
N MET A 249 -13.84 -1.02 7.18
CA MET A 249 -14.23 -2.21 7.96
C MET A 249 -13.87 -2.12 9.43
N CYS A 250 -12.75 -1.45 9.75
CA CYS A 250 -12.36 -1.20 11.14
C CYS A 250 -13.17 -0.09 11.80
N GLY A 251 -14.19 0.43 11.14
CA GLY A 251 -15.00 1.56 11.64
C GLY A 251 -14.22 2.86 11.74
N MET A 252 -13.04 2.92 11.11
CA MET A 252 -12.20 4.12 11.12
C MET A 252 -12.81 5.22 10.26
N VAL A 253 -13.49 4.83 9.17
CA VAL A 253 -14.21 5.73 8.28
C VAL A 253 -15.57 5.10 7.98
N GLN A 254 -16.67 5.85 8.08
CA GLN A 254 -17.96 5.39 7.63
C GLN A 254 -18.15 5.72 6.14
N TYR A 255 -18.82 4.83 5.40
CA TYR A 255 -19.13 5.08 4.00
C TYR A 255 -19.93 6.38 3.85
N GLY A 256 -19.42 7.29 3.01
CA GLY A 256 -19.99 8.63 2.85
C GLY A 256 -19.42 9.69 3.78
N GLU A 257 -18.72 9.34 4.85
CA GLU A 257 -18.01 10.27 5.74
C GLU A 257 -16.56 10.51 5.30
N GLY A 258 -15.95 9.58 4.55
CA GLY A 258 -14.54 9.63 4.14
C GLY A 258 -14.19 10.67 3.06
N LYS A 259 -15.05 11.63 2.78
CA LYS A 259 -14.77 12.73 1.84
C LYS A 259 -13.63 13.66 2.29
N ASN A 260 -13.22 13.53 3.52
CA ASN A 260 -12.10 14.27 4.10
C ASN A 260 -10.81 13.42 4.17
N VAL A 261 -10.79 12.20 3.62
CA VAL A 261 -9.59 11.35 3.55
C VAL A 261 -9.06 11.34 2.13
N VAL A 262 -7.77 11.64 1.96
CA VAL A 262 -7.06 11.55 0.70
C VAL A 262 -5.93 10.54 0.83
N HIS A 263 -5.95 9.51 0.00
CA HIS A 263 -4.84 8.58 -0.16
C HIS A 263 -3.89 9.16 -1.21
N PHE A 264 -2.70 9.58 -0.78
CA PHE A 264 -1.76 10.32 -1.62
C PHE A 264 -1.40 9.58 -2.91
N PHE A 265 -1.21 8.25 -2.83
CA PHE A 265 -0.84 7.42 -3.97
C PHE A 265 -2.01 7.02 -4.87
N ASP A 266 -3.26 7.43 -4.53
CA ASP A 266 -4.45 7.09 -5.31
C ASP A 266 -4.75 8.14 -6.38
N THR A 267 -3.81 8.36 -7.29
CA THR A 267 -3.99 9.25 -8.44
C THR A 267 -3.73 8.53 -9.74
N GLU A 268 -4.27 9.07 -10.81
CA GLU A 268 -4.09 8.49 -12.15
C GLU A 268 -2.61 8.44 -12.54
N LYS A 269 -1.83 9.49 -12.25
CA LYS A 269 -0.39 9.51 -12.55
C LYS A 269 0.40 8.51 -11.73
N PHE A 270 0.05 8.27 -10.45
CA PHE A 270 0.68 7.19 -9.69
C PHE A 270 0.32 5.80 -10.24
N GLN A 271 -0.90 5.61 -10.74
CA GLN A 271 -1.26 4.38 -11.43
C GLN A 271 -0.42 4.20 -12.71
N GLN A 272 -0.29 5.24 -13.53
CA GLN A 272 0.54 5.24 -14.73
C GLN A 272 2.00 4.96 -14.40
N TYR A 273 2.55 5.61 -13.37
CA TYR A 273 3.90 5.35 -12.88
C TYR A 273 4.07 3.89 -12.44
N ALA A 274 3.15 3.37 -11.62
CA ALA A 274 3.20 2.00 -11.14
C ALA A 274 3.20 0.98 -12.29
N MET A 275 2.32 1.18 -13.27
CA MET A 275 2.16 0.27 -14.42
C MET A 275 3.34 0.33 -15.37
N SER A 276 3.95 1.51 -15.56
CA SER A 276 5.08 1.70 -16.46
C SER A 276 6.42 1.26 -15.88
N HIS A 277 6.56 1.27 -14.54
CA HIS A 277 7.83 1.03 -13.84
C HIS A 277 7.77 -0.18 -12.90
N TYR A 278 6.78 -1.08 -13.06
CA TYR A 278 6.62 -2.21 -12.13
C TYR A 278 7.84 -3.14 -12.13
N GLU A 279 8.50 -3.33 -13.27
CA GLU A 279 9.68 -4.19 -13.36
C GLU A 279 10.84 -3.66 -12.51
N GLU A 280 11.05 -2.35 -12.53
CA GLU A 280 12.09 -1.66 -11.77
C GLU A 280 11.73 -1.57 -10.29
N ASN A 281 10.48 -1.20 -10.01
CA ASN A 281 9.98 -1.01 -8.65
C ASN A 281 9.79 -2.33 -7.91
N CYS A 282 9.38 -3.38 -8.62
CA CYS A 282 9.25 -4.74 -8.07
C CYS A 282 10.57 -5.53 -8.14
N ALA A 283 11.59 -4.99 -8.79
CA ALA A 283 12.91 -5.57 -8.79
C ALA A 283 13.48 -5.47 -7.37
N TYR A 284 13.35 -6.54 -6.63
CA TYR A 284 14.10 -6.71 -5.40
C TYR A 284 15.55 -6.98 -5.75
N VAL A 285 16.44 -6.13 -5.30
CA VAL A 285 17.87 -6.34 -5.53
C VAL A 285 18.54 -6.83 -4.26
N LYS A 286 18.27 -6.20 -3.13
CA LYS A 286 18.68 -6.59 -1.76
C LYS A 286 17.80 -5.88 -0.74
N ASP A 287 17.84 -6.31 0.51
CA ASP A 287 16.99 -5.78 1.60
C ASP A 287 16.95 -4.24 1.68
N TYR A 288 18.05 -3.57 1.36
CA TYR A 288 18.16 -2.11 1.42
C TYR A 288 17.73 -1.36 0.14
N GLU A 289 17.45 -2.07 -0.95
CA GLU A 289 17.04 -1.44 -2.22
C GLU A 289 15.51 -1.37 -2.39
N TYR A 290 14.79 -1.85 -1.38
CA TYR A 290 13.33 -1.78 -1.38
C TYR A 290 12.85 -0.32 -1.47
N LYS A 291 11.99 -0.05 -2.45
CA LYS A 291 11.48 1.31 -2.78
C LYS A 291 12.59 2.34 -2.96
N GLN A 292 13.67 1.96 -3.64
CA GLN A 292 14.83 2.82 -3.79
C GLN A 292 14.48 4.17 -4.44
N ALA A 293 13.62 4.18 -5.46
CA ALA A 293 13.17 5.42 -6.09
C ALA A 293 12.52 6.40 -5.10
N PHE A 294 11.71 5.90 -4.15
CA PHE A 294 11.13 6.76 -3.10
C PHE A 294 12.19 7.28 -2.14
N LYS A 295 13.13 6.43 -1.74
CA LYS A 295 14.23 6.82 -0.84
C LYS A 295 15.18 7.82 -1.48
N ASP A 296 15.47 7.67 -2.76
CA ASP A 296 16.30 8.61 -3.52
C ASP A 296 15.62 9.97 -3.62
N TRP A 297 14.31 9.98 -3.89
CA TRP A 297 13.55 11.23 -3.91
C TRP A 297 13.51 11.89 -2.52
N ILE A 298 13.26 11.13 -1.45
CA ILE A 298 13.30 11.64 -0.07
C ILE A 298 14.68 12.23 0.26
N TYR A 299 15.74 11.56 -0.17
CA TYR A 299 17.12 12.04 0.04
C TYR A 299 17.36 13.41 -0.61
N THR A 300 16.81 13.65 -1.78
CA THR A 300 16.93 14.99 -2.40
C THR A 300 16.27 16.10 -1.58
N GLN A 301 15.35 15.77 -0.68
CA GLN A 301 14.65 16.74 0.18
C GLN A 301 15.33 16.92 1.55
N ASN A 302 16.02 15.91 2.07
CA ASN A 302 16.51 15.93 3.45
C ASN A 302 18.00 15.64 3.64
N GLY A 303 18.69 15.12 2.61
CA GLY A 303 20.10 14.73 2.69
C GLY A 303 20.39 13.56 3.64
N ASP A 304 19.38 12.82 4.12
CA ASP A 304 19.59 11.72 5.07
C ASP A 304 20.06 10.44 4.34
N GLU A 305 21.38 10.33 4.21
CA GLU A 305 22.04 9.21 3.54
C GLU A 305 21.82 7.88 4.29
N GLU A 306 21.64 7.91 5.62
CA GLU A 306 21.36 6.71 6.39
C GLU A 306 19.97 6.18 6.09
N PHE A 307 18.96 7.05 6.03
CA PHE A 307 17.61 6.66 5.61
C PHE A 307 17.65 6.11 4.19
N ARG A 308 18.30 6.79 3.27
CA ARG A 308 18.44 6.37 1.87
C ARG A 308 19.03 4.97 1.73
N LYS A 309 20.14 4.68 2.44
CA LYS A 309 20.86 3.40 2.30
C LYS A 309 20.27 2.26 3.14
N TYR A 310 19.83 2.56 4.35
CA TYR A 310 19.56 1.52 5.34
C TYR A 310 18.11 1.43 5.80
N LYS A 311 17.21 2.30 5.31
CA LYS A 311 15.80 2.19 5.65
C LYS A 311 15.21 0.91 5.05
N LEU A 312 14.86 0.00 5.94
CA LEU A 312 14.16 -1.23 5.61
C LEU A 312 12.65 -1.05 5.67
N LYS A 313 11.93 -1.94 4.99
CA LYS A 313 10.52 -2.14 5.29
C LYS A 313 10.40 -2.80 6.65
N VAL A 314 9.87 -2.05 7.61
CA VAL A 314 9.48 -2.61 8.90
C VAL A 314 7.97 -2.85 8.85
N PRO A 315 7.49 -4.09 8.93
CA PRO A 315 6.06 -4.34 8.99
C PRO A 315 5.51 -3.75 10.29
N SER A 316 4.65 -2.74 10.20
CA SER A 316 4.04 -2.05 11.34
C SER A 316 3.39 -3.01 12.37
N LEU A 317 2.83 -4.13 11.89
CA LEU A 317 2.29 -5.20 12.74
C LEU A 317 3.36 -5.96 13.53
N ARG A 318 4.59 -6.11 13.00
CA ARG A 318 5.70 -6.76 13.74
C ARG A 318 6.28 -5.85 14.81
N LEU A 319 6.37 -4.55 14.55
CA LEU A 319 6.73 -3.58 15.59
C LEU A 319 5.71 -3.59 16.72
N SER A 320 4.42 -3.56 16.44
CA SER A 320 3.39 -3.59 17.47
C SER A 320 3.45 -4.87 18.33
N ASN A 321 3.74 -6.04 17.75
CA ASN A 321 3.87 -7.29 18.51
C ASN A 321 5.20 -7.34 19.29
N TYR A 322 6.31 -6.95 18.67
CA TYR A 322 7.62 -6.89 19.30
C TYR A 322 7.64 -5.97 20.54
N TRP A 323 6.93 -4.84 20.45
CA TRP A 323 6.85 -3.88 21.53
C TRP A 323 5.75 -4.20 22.55
N ARG A 324 4.66 -4.84 22.16
CA ARG A 324 3.67 -5.36 23.12
C ARG A 324 4.28 -6.37 24.08
N GLU A 325 5.21 -7.19 23.61
CA GLU A 325 5.93 -8.14 24.47
C GLU A 325 6.98 -7.46 25.37
N ARG A 326 7.51 -6.30 24.98
CA ARG A 326 8.53 -5.58 25.77
C ARG A 326 7.96 -4.48 26.68
N VAL A 327 6.87 -3.85 26.31
CA VAL A 327 6.22 -2.78 27.12
C VAL A 327 5.28 -3.34 28.22
N GLN A 328 5.05 -4.64 28.26
CA GLN A 328 4.41 -5.29 29.42
C GLN A 328 5.33 -5.41 30.65
N LEU A 329 6.54 -4.88 30.58
CA LEU A 329 7.50 -5.01 31.68
C LEU A 329 7.62 -3.78 32.58
N ASP A 330 6.92 -2.65 32.35
CA ASP A 330 7.05 -1.47 33.19
C ASP A 330 5.76 -0.63 33.27
N VAL A 331 4.62 -1.25 33.63
CA VAL A 331 3.47 -0.50 34.18
C VAL A 331 2.90 -1.27 35.35
#